data_c969d021608a152df6078cb377308dcf
#
_entry.id   c969d021608a152df6078cb377308dcf
#
_cell.length_a   1.000
_cell.length_b   1.000
_cell.length_c   1.000
_cell.angle_alpha   90.00
_cell.angle_beta   90.00
_cell.angle_gamma   90.00
#
_symmetry.space_group_name_H-M   'P 1'
#
loop_
_entity.id
_entity.type
_entity.pdbx_description
1 polymer ?
#
loop_
_entity_poly.entity_id
_entity_poly.type
_entity_poly.pdbx_seq_one_letter_code
_entity_poly.pdbx_strand_id
1 'polypeptide(L)'
;MKKIVSVVCLLFAAVTMMAATSHVKHVTAIGEVLGDGAKTTAVAIEYDAPILQSSLSKSTYTVDGSTVKRVYTNSEAMKSRSPRKGRFVIVELKTTVSLTPDFGPDMKKDNDKADDPKDNGQGGGPAGGITAGNRPTRESNPFPITATLTQVKAIKTTTGKTYKAGAKLTSDKSRTLIADDFKQLTFKDDKTGVTLRYNLFVPQNYDAAKRYPLVLFMHDASGANQIDNYTLLQGNGATVWASPRDQAKHPCFVLAPQYDEIVVDDSFRVTPSAETTIDLLDSIKAQYSIDADRVYTTGQSMGCMMSYLLMSTHPDEFAAGMLVAGQWDPKVIAPMAKKPLWLITSTGDAKSSAGAAAALKLWSSLGAKTDSAAWPLDTTEVARAQEIEALRSKPVTIHYSHLQGGWHNGTWRVAYTFAGIRDWLFEQRKKDNE
;
A
#
# COMPACT_ATOMS: atom_id res chain seq x y z
N MET A 1 56.32 24.19 -11.08
CA MET A 1 56.15 23.54 -9.77
C MET A 1 54.70 23.60 -9.19
N LYS A 2 53.84 24.58 -9.53
CA LYS A 2 52.47 24.68 -8.97
C LYS A 2 51.43 23.67 -9.50
N LYS A 3 51.66 23.06 -10.68
CA LYS A 3 50.70 22.08 -11.27
C LYS A 3 50.85 20.65 -10.72
N ILE A 4 52.02 20.27 -10.20
CA ILE A 4 52.29 18.93 -9.66
C ILE A 4 51.68 18.75 -8.26
N VAL A 5 51.66 19.84 -7.45
CA VAL A 5 51.10 19.79 -6.09
C VAL A 5 49.56 19.57 -6.09
N SER A 6 48.83 20.16 -7.08
CA SER A 6 47.38 19.99 -7.18
C SER A 6 46.96 18.56 -7.56
N VAL A 7 47.72 17.87 -8.39
CA VAL A 7 47.42 16.47 -8.81
C VAL A 7 47.68 15.48 -7.67
N VAL A 8 48.74 15.74 -6.86
CA VAL A 8 49.04 14.88 -5.70
C VAL A 8 47.98 15.02 -4.60
N CYS A 9 47.43 16.22 -4.36
CA CYS A 9 46.36 16.42 -3.38
C CYS A 9 45.03 15.76 -3.81
N LEU A 10 44.71 15.77 -5.11
CA LEU A 10 43.52 15.09 -5.64
C LEU A 10 43.65 13.56 -5.58
N LEU A 11 44.84 13.02 -5.86
CA LEU A 11 45.13 11.59 -5.71
C LEU A 11 45.08 11.14 -4.24
N PHE A 12 45.57 11.95 -3.29
CA PHE A 12 45.49 11.62 -1.86
C PHE A 12 44.06 11.69 -1.33
N ALA A 13 43.24 12.64 -1.79
CA ALA A 13 41.80 12.69 -1.39
C ALA A 13 41.02 11.51 -1.97
N ALA A 14 41.28 11.11 -3.22
CA ALA A 14 40.65 9.95 -3.84
C ALA A 14 41.08 8.63 -3.17
N VAL A 15 42.35 8.47 -2.83
CA VAL A 15 42.87 7.27 -2.12
C VAL A 15 42.35 7.20 -0.69
N THR A 16 42.20 8.31 0.04
CA THR A 16 41.58 8.30 1.38
C THR A 16 40.07 8.00 1.36
N MET A 17 39.35 8.45 0.33
CA MET A 17 37.95 8.09 0.13
C MET A 17 37.78 6.60 -0.18
N MET A 18 38.59 6.01 -1.05
CA MET A 18 38.55 4.56 -1.31
C MET A 18 38.91 3.71 -0.07
N ALA A 19 39.83 4.14 0.76
CA ALA A 19 40.22 3.42 1.97
C ALA A 19 39.11 3.43 3.05
N ALA A 20 38.30 4.47 3.11
CA ALA A 20 37.18 4.57 4.08
C ALA A 20 36.02 3.64 3.76
N THR A 21 35.81 3.27 2.49
CA THR A 21 34.75 2.37 2.03
C THR A 21 35.17 0.90 1.96
N SER A 22 36.47 0.61 2.09
CA SER A 22 37.05 -0.74 1.89
C SER A 22 36.52 -1.81 2.83
N HIS A 23 35.88 -1.43 3.96
CA HIS A 23 35.31 -2.35 4.95
C HIS A 23 33.82 -2.61 4.79
N VAL A 24 33.16 -1.89 3.90
CA VAL A 24 31.73 -2.06 3.58
C VAL A 24 31.62 -2.95 2.35
N LYS A 25 30.84 -4.01 2.44
CA LYS A 25 30.59 -4.94 1.34
C LYS A 25 29.36 -4.54 0.53
N HIS A 26 28.25 -4.29 1.23
CA HIS A 26 26.99 -3.90 0.63
C HIS A 26 26.24 -2.90 1.50
N VAL A 27 25.41 -2.09 0.86
CA VAL A 27 24.47 -1.17 1.49
C VAL A 27 23.10 -1.43 0.91
N THR A 28 22.19 -1.97 1.72
CA THR A 28 20.82 -2.28 1.31
C THR A 28 19.86 -1.24 1.85
N ALA A 29 19.16 -0.52 0.98
CA ALA A 29 18.02 0.29 1.36
C ALA A 29 16.81 -0.62 1.62
N ILE A 30 16.17 -0.45 2.78
CA ILE A 30 15.01 -1.24 3.18
C ILE A 30 13.77 -0.34 3.12
N GLY A 31 12.84 -0.68 2.25
CA GLY A 31 11.56 -0.01 2.07
C GLY A 31 10.43 -0.72 2.81
N GLU A 32 9.43 0.04 3.19
CA GLU A 32 8.11 -0.44 3.63
C GLU A 32 7.03 0.36 2.92
N VAL A 33 5.93 -0.30 2.61
CA VAL A 33 4.76 0.37 2.02
C VAL A 33 3.87 0.90 3.13
N LEU A 34 3.72 2.20 3.17
CA LEU A 34 2.86 2.93 4.11
C LEU A 34 1.56 3.35 3.40
N GLY A 35 0.64 3.98 4.13
CA GLY A 35 -0.63 4.43 3.53
C GLY A 35 -0.48 5.44 2.39
N ASP A 36 0.62 6.18 2.34
CA ASP A 36 0.97 7.17 1.32
C ASP A 36 2.12 6.73 0.38
N GLY A 37 2.34 5.43 0.26
CA GLY A 37 3.29 4.83 -0.66
C GLY A 37 4.53 4.22 0.00
N ALA A 38 5.37 3.60 -0.83
CA ALA A 38 6.59 2.98 -0.38
C ALA A 38 7.66 4.02 -0.02
N LYS A 39 8.35 3.80 1.11
CA LYS A 39 9.39 4.70 1.63
C LYS A 39 10.57 3.90 2.17
N THR A 40 11.78 4.45 2.04
CA THR A 40 12.95 3.91 2.73
C THR A 40 12.79 4.10 4.24
N THR A 41 12.75 3.00 4.98
CA THR A 41 12.51 3.01 6.44
C THR A 41 13.73 2.56 7.24
N ALA A 42 14.71 1.94 6.58
CA ALA A 42 16.00 1.61 7.17
C ALA A 42 17.08 1.44 6.09
N VAL A 43 18.33 1.43 6.53
CA VAL A 43 19.49 1.08 5.72
C VAL A 43 20.27 0.00 6.46
N ALA A 44 20.60 -1.10 5.79
CA ALA A 44 21.46 -2.16 6.31
C ALA A 44 22.84 -2.06 5.64
N ILE A 45 23.87 -1.87 6.44
CA ILE A 45 25.27 -1.76 5.99
C ILE A 45 25.96 -3.09 6.36
N GLU A 46 26.40 -3.83 5.38
CA GLU A 46 27.19 -5.06 5.58
C GLU A 46 28.67 -4.73 5.64
N TYR A 47 29.30 -5.03 6.78
CA TYR A 47 30.74 -4.88 6.95
C TYR A 47 31.50 -6.22 6.72
N ASP A 48 32.79 -6.13 6.48
CA ASP A 48 33.68 -7.31 6.32
C ASP A 48 33.84 -8.12 7.63
N ALA A 49 33.56 -7.51 8.79
CA ALA A 49 33.65 -8.13 10.11
C ALA A 49 32.46 -7.76 11.01
N PRO A 50 32.15 -8.57 12.05
CA PRO A 50 31.12 -8.24 13.03
C PRO A 50 31.44 -6.94 13.79
N ILE A 51 30.42 -6.09 13.96
CA ILE A 51 30.54 -4.78 14.60
C ILE A 51 30.17 -4.87 16.09
N LEU A 52 30.89 -4.16 16.93
CA LEU A 52 30.64 -4.06 18.36
C LEU A 52 29.47 -3.08 18.61
N GLN A 53 28.37 -3.59 19.15
CA GLN A 53 27.14 -2.80 19.40
C GLN A 53 27.41 -1.56 20.26
N SER A 54 28.28 -1.63 21.26
CA SER A 54 28.61 -0.49 22.14
C SER A 54 29.38 0.63 21.45
N SER A 55 29.90 0.41 20.23
CA SER A 55 30.51 1.46 19.42
C SER A 55 29.51 2.25 18.58
N LEU A 56 28.24 1.84 18.57
CA LEU A 56 27.16 2.46 17.79
C LEU A 56 26.31 3.37 18.67
N SER A 57 25.88 4.47 18.08
CA SER A 57 24.91 5.38 18.64
C SER A 57 24.01 5.92 17.53
N LYS A 58 22.89 6.55 17.89
CA LYS A 58 21.99 7.22 16.93
C LYS A 58 22.71 8.23 16.03
N SER A 59 23.77 8.87 16.55
CA SER A 59 24.60 9.85 15.85
C SER A 59 25.82 9.25 15.14
N THR A 60 25.89 7.93 14.97
CA THR A 60 27.00 7.30 14.22
C THR A 60 26.87 7.53 12.72
N TYR A 61 25.64 7.66 12.23
CA TYR A 61 25.35 7.91 10.82
C TYR A 61 24.41 9.10 10.67
N THR A 62 24.59 9.82 9.56
CA THR A 62 23.58 10.72 8.98
C THR A 62 23.08 10.13 7.69
N VAL A 63 21.80 10.32 7.38
CA VAL A 63 21.17 9.84 6.13
C VAL A 63 20.56 11.02 5.43
N ASP A 64 20.88 11.21 4.16
CA ASP A 64 20.43 12.35 3.38
C ASP A 64 18.89 12.39 3.34
N GLY A 65 18.30 13.56 3.61
CA GLY A 65 16.86 13.78 3.61
C GLY A 65 16.07 13.05 4.72
N SER A 66 16.75 12.37 5.67
CA SER A 66 16.07 11.51 6.65
C SER A 66 16.59 11.69 8.07
N THR A 67 15.73 11.47 9.05
CA THR A 67 16.10 11.47 10.47
C THR A 67 16.33 10.05 10.96
N VAL A 68 17.53 9.81 11.51
CA VAL A 68 17.87 8.51 12.13
C VAL A 68 17.03 8.30 13.40
N LYS A 69 16.34 7.18 13.49
CA LYS A 69 15.55 6.73 14.65
C LYS A 69 16.42 5.96 15.65
N ARG A 70 17.11 4.93 15.18
CA ARG A 70 18.07 4.14 15.98
C ARG A 70 19.10 3.44 15.07
N VAL A 71 20.23 3.04 15.70
CA VAL A 71 21.32 2.32 15.04
C VAL A 71 21.70 1.11 15.89
N TYR A 72 21.80 -0.07 15.27
CA TYR A 72 22.14 -1.30 15.98
C TYR A 72 22.72 -2.37 15.05
N THR A 73 23.37 -3.38 15.65
CA THR A 73 23.92 -4.53 14.91
C THR A 73 22.85 -5.60 14.66
N ASN A 74 22.99 -6.34 13.54
CA ASN A 74 22.18 -7.50 13.25
C ASN A 74 23.00 -8.61 12.55
N SER A 75 22.47 -9.83 12.57
CA SER A 75 23.02 -10.97 11.81
C SER A 75 22.61 -10.96 10.34
N GLU A 76 21.60 -10.20 9.99
CA GLU A 76 20.96 -10.14 8.67
C GLU A 76 20.70 -8.69 8.25
N ALA A 77 20.52 -8.46 6.92
CA ALA A 77 20.12 -7.17 6.35
C ALA A 77 18.63 -6.89 6.56
N MET A 78 18.15 -6.95 7.81
CA MET A 78 16.75 -6.79 8.18
C MET A 78 16.58 -5.99 9.47
N LYS A 79 15.41 -5.35 9.62
CA LYS A 79 15.00 -4.70 10.88
C LYS A 79 14.80 -5.76 11.98
N SER A 80 15.10 -5.40 13.21
CA SER A 80 14.93 -6.27 14.38
C SER A 80 14.46 -5.47 15.58
N ARG A 81 13.64 -6.07 16.45
CA ARG A 81 13.21 -5.44 17.71
C ARG A 81 14.38 -5.20 18.65
N SER A 82 15.33 -6.14 18.71
CA SER A 82 16.52 -6.10 19.57
C SER A 82 17.79 -6.26 18.74
N PRO A 83 18.92 -5.64 19.15
CA PRO A 83 20.21 -5.87 18.53
C PRO A 83 20.60 -7.34 18.54
N ARG A 84 21.24 -7.82 17.48
CA ARG A 84 21.84 -9.15 17.37
C ARG A 84 23.31 -9.00 16.98
N LYS A 85 24.16 -9.88 17.48
CA LYS A 85 25.57 -9.91 17.06
C LYS A 85 25.65 -10.22 15.56
N GLY A 86 26.43 -9.43 14.81
CA GLY A 86 26.57 -9.66 13.39
C GLY A 86 27.39 -8.57 12.69
N ARG A 87 27.51 -8.74 11.39
CA ARG A 87 28.26 -7.81 10.51
C ARG A 87 27.39 -6.71 9.91
N PHE A 88 26.08 -6.79 10.09
CA PHE A 88 25.18 -5.76 9.59
C PHE A 88 24.97 -4.68 10.65
N VAL A 89 25.03 -3.44 10.22
CA VAL A 89 24.59 -2.28 11.00
C VAL A 89 23.30 -1.80 10.38
N ILE A 90 22.23 -1.79 11.16
CA ILE A 90 20.91 -1.31 10.73
C ILE A 90 20.74 0.11 11.23
N VAL A 91 20.48 1.03 10.30
CA VAL A 91 20.14 2.43 10.54
C VAL A 91 18.66 2.59 10.26
N GLU A 92 17.81 2.58 11.29
CA GLU A 92 16.38 2.82 11.13
C GLU A 92 16.08 4.30 11.05
N LEU A 93 15.15 4.66 10.18
CA LEU A 93 14.72 6.01 9.90
C LEU A 93 13.37 6.33 10.56
N LYS A 94 13.13 7.59 10.87
CA LYS A 94 11.80 8.07 11.22
C LYS A 94 10.99 8.22 9.94
N THR A 95 9.86 7.55 9.88
CA THR A 95 8.90 7.64 8.77
C THR A 95 7.50 7.89 9.32
N THR A 96 6.73 8.70 8.63
CA THR A 96 5.34 9.00 8.94
C THR A 96 4.51 8.95 7.66
N VAL A 97 3.24 8.60 7.79
CA VAL A 97 2.24 8.79 6.72
C VAL A 97 1.88 10.27 6.70
N SER A 98 1.91 10.89 5.53
CA SER A 98 1.41 12.26 5.38
C SER A 98 -0.12 12.23 5.43
N LEU A 99 -0.68 12.94 6.39
CA LEU A 99 -2.13 13.22 6.48
C LEU A 99 -2.43 14.67 6.07
N THR A 100 -1.51 15.34 5.38
CA THR A 100 -1.78 16.62 4.70
C THR A 100 -2.21 16.35 3.26
N PRO A 101 -3.20 17.07 2.75
CA PRO A 101 -3.56 17.00 1.34
C PRO A 101 -2.36 17.38 0.46
N ASP A 102 -1.95 16.49 -0.41
CA ASP A 102 -0.95 16.75 -1.44
C ASP A 102 -1.68 17.00 -2.77
N PHE A 103 -2.33 18.13 -2.81
CA PHE A 103 -2.85 18.65 -4.08
C PHE A 103 -1.66 19.06 -4.94
N GLY A 104 -1.55 18.48 -6.13
CA GLY A 104 -0.63 18.97 -7.15
C GLY A 104 -0.88 20.48 -7.41
N PRO A 105 0.08 21.18 -8.04
CA PRO A 105 -0.03 22.65 -8.25
C PRO A 105 -1.33 23.09 -8.94
N ASP A 106 -1.96 22.23 -9.72
CA ASP A 106 -3.21 22.53 -10.41
C ASP A 106 -4.48 22.35 -9.54
N MET A 107 -4.40 21.56 -8.45
CA MET A 107 -5.54 21.33 -7.55
C MET A 107 -5.72 22.40 -6.47
N LYS A 108 -4.70 23.25 -6.22
CA LYS A 108 -4.83 24.40 -5.29
C LYS A 108 -5.75 25.49 -5.82
N LYS A 109 -5.95 25.59 -7.14
CA LYS A 109 -6.80 26.61 -7.74
C LYS A 109 -8.30 26.31 -7.61
N ASP A 110 -8.69 25.05 -7.45
CA ASP A 110 -10.10 24.68 -7.39
C ASP A 110 -10.68 24.75 -5.97
N ASN A 111 -9.83 24.63 -4.92
CA ASN A 111 -10.29 24.77 -3.52
C ASN A 111 -10.62 26.22 -3.13
N ASP A 112 -10.00 27.23 -3.77
CA ASP A 112 -10.32 28.63 -3.51
C ASP A 112 -11.68 29.05 -4.12
N LYS A 113 -12.32 28.17 -4.95
CA LYS A 113 -13.64 28.38 -5.57
C LYS A 113 -14.77 27.60 -4.91
N ALA A 114 -14.47 26.81 -3.86
CA ALA A 114 -15.46 25.94 -3.18
C ALA A 114 -16.56 26.71 -2.40
N ASP A 115 -16.46 28.05 -2.29
CA ASP A 115 -17.44 28.89 -1.61
C ASP A 115 -18.46 29.56 -2.56
N ASP A 116 -18.47 29.23 -3.88
CA ASP A 116 -19.49 29.76 -4.79
C ASP A 116 -20.68 28.79 -4.87
N PRO A 117 -21.89 29.17 -4.37
CA PRO A 117 -23.07 28.29 -4.34
C PRO A 117 -23.65 27.93 -5.71
N LYS A 118 -23.00 28.29 -6.81
CA LYS A 118 -23.43 28.01 -8.17
C LYS A 118 -22.61 26.94 -8.90
N ASP A 119 -21.59 26.36 -8.26
CA ASP A 119 -20.83 25.30 -8.90
C ASP A 119 -21.49 23.95 -8.61
N ASN A 120 -22.03 23.34 -9.66
CA ASN A 120 -22.66 22.02 -9.65
C ASN A 120 -21.60 20.95 -9.42
N GLY A 121 -21.13 20.77 -8.17
CA GLY A 121 -20.68 19.49 -7.60
C GLY A 121 -19.68 18.65 -8.39
N GLN A 122 -18.66 19.21 -9.05
CA GLN A 122 -17.50 18.48 -9.55
C GLN A 122 -16.37 18.50 -8.52
N GLY A 123 -16.47 17.62 -7.54
CA GLY A 123 -15.45 17.44 -6.51
C GLY A 123 -14.19 16.78 -7.05
N GLY A 124 -13.07 17.47 -6.89
CA GLY A 124 -11.72 16.98 -6.60
C GLY A 124 -11.17 15.72 -7.25
N GLY A 125 -11.41 15.50 -8.56
CA GLY A 125 -10.57 14.64 -9.41
C GLY A 125 -9.64 15.51 -10.25
N PRO A 126 -8.66 14.96 -11.00
CA PRO A 126 -7.87 15.73 -11.94
C PRO A 126 -8.81 16.50 -12.87
N ALA A 127 -8.53 17.79 -13.12
CA ALA A 127 -9.32 18.64 -14.00
C ALA A 127 -9.49 17.95 -15.36
N GLY A 128 -10.69 17.38 -15.61
CA GLY A 128 -10.96 16.59 -16.82
C GLY A 128 -11.63 15.24 -16.56
N GLY A 129 -11.73 14.77 -15.31
CA GLY A 129 -12.31 13.47 -14.94
C GLY A 129 -11.49 12.27 -15.45
N ILE A 130 -11.76 11.09 -14.90
CA ILE A 130 -11.20 9.84 -15.45
C ILE A 130 -12.07 9.35 -16.60
N THR A 131 -11.45 8.74 -17.62
CA THR A 131 -12.14 8.19 -18.80
C THR A 131 -11.72 6.74 -18.99
N ALA A 132 -12.69 5.82 -18.99
CA ALA A 132 -12.43 4.39 -19.22
C ALA A 132 -11.74 4.17 -20.58
N GLY A 133 -10.75 3.28 -20.61
CA GLY A 133 -9.90 3.01 -21.78
C GLY A 133 -8.74 4.00 -21.96
N ASN A 134 -8.67 5.09 -21.17
CA ASN A 134 -7.53 5.99 -21.21
C ASN A 134 -6.30 5.28 -20.58
N ARG A 135 -5.14 5.45 -21.24
CA ARG A 135 -3.83 4.94 -20.82
C ARG A 135 -2.93 6.12 -20.48
N PRO A 136 -2.85 6.52 -19.20
CA PRO A 136 -1.92 7.57 -18.78
C PRO A 136 -0.48 7.25 -19.21
N THR A 137 0.34 8.29 -19.31
CA THR A 137 1.77 8.10 -19.59
C THR A 137 2.42 7.29 -18.47
N ARG A 138 3.14 6.22 -18.86
CA ARG A 138 3.90 5.42 -17.90
C ARG A 138 5.08 6.24 -17.36
N GLU A 139 5.10 6.49 -16.08
CA GLU A 139 6.17 7.20 -15.40
C GLU A 139 7.28 6.25 -14.94
N SER A 140 8.47 6.81 -14.66
CA SER A 140 9.50 6.09 -13.91
C SER A 140 8.97 5.79 -12.50
N ASN A 141 9.53 4.75 -11.83
CA ASN A 141 9.12 4.37 -10.48
C ASN A 141 9.07 5.60 -9.53
N PRO A 142 7.89 6.03 -9.08
CA PRO A 142 7.76 7.20 -8.20
C PRO A 142 8.11 6.87 -6.73
N PHE A 143 8.40 5.60 -6.42
CA PHE A 143 8.72 5.11 -5.08
C PHE A 143 10.10 4.46 -5.02
N PRO A 144 11.20 5.18 -5.36
CA PRO A 144 12.53 4.61 -5.34
C PRO A 144 12.98 4.30 -3.91
N ILE A 145 13.37 3.05 -3.66
CA ILE A 145 13.93 2.63 -2.37
C ILE A 145 15.44 2.74 -2.47
N THR A 146 15.98 3.89 -2.09
CA THR A 146 17.41 4.24 -2.13
C THR A 146 17.81 4.97 -0.85
N ALA A 147 19.09 5.00 -0.55
CA ALA A 147 19.64 5.77 0.55
C ALA A 147 21.09 6.20 0.27
N THR A 148 21.41 7.43 0.66
CA THR A 148 22.79 7.90 0.80
C THR A 148 23.02 8.29 2.26
N LEU A 149 24.11 7.82 2.84
CA LEU A 149 24.43 8.06 4.25
C LEU A 149 25.91 8.27 4.45
N THR A 150 26.26 8.95 5.55
CA THR A 150 27.64 9.18 5.95
C THR A 150 27.90 8.60 7.32
N GLN A 151 28.94 7.79 7.46
CA GLN A 151 29.44 7.36 8.75
C GLN A 151 30.22 8.53 9.38
N VAL A 152 29.62 9.20 10.37
CA VAL A 152 30.21 10.41 10.99
C VAL A 152 31.01 10.13 12.26
N LYS A 153 30.95 8.90 12.80
CA LYS A 153 31.78 8.45 13.93
C LYS A 153 32.51 7.16 13.59
N ALA A 154 33.70 7.01 14.18
CA ALA A 154 34.41 5.74 14.12
C ALA A 154 33.63 4.64 14.85
N ILE A 155 33.67 3.42 14.30
CA ILE A 155 33.06 2.23 14.89
C ILE A 155 34.13 1.15 15.13
N LYS A 156 33.85 0.19 16.01
CA LYS A 156 34.76 -0.89 16.31
C LYS A 156 34.16 -2.25 15.95
N THR A 157 35.00 -3.13 15.44
CA THR A 157 34.65 -4.54 15.29
C THR A 157 34.70 -5.25 16.63
N THR A 158 34.11 -6.43 16.72
CA THR A 158 34.18 -7.30 17.93
C THR A 158 35.61 -7.76 18.22
N THR A 159 36.54 -7.69 17.25
CA THR A 159 37.97 -8.00 17.40
C THR A 159 38.80 -6.77 17.74
N GLY A 160 38.18 -5.59 17.96
CA GLY A 160 38.88 -4.37 18.38
C GLY A 160 39.39 -3.50 17.21
N LYS A 161 39.29 -3.93 15.97
CA LYS A 161 39.67 -3.10 14.79
C LYS A 161 38.75 -1.89 14.69
N THR A 162 39.32 -0.72 14.42
CA THR A 162 38.55 0.52 14.28
C THR A 162 38.36 0.87 12.81
N TYR A 163 37.11 1.12 12.40
CA TYR A 163 36.77 1.71 11.11
C TYR A 163 36.53 3.20 11.29
N LYS A 164 37.32 4.02 10.59
CA LYS A 164 37.33 5.48 10.74
C LYS A 164 36.03 6.10 10.22
N ALA A 165 35.68 7.27 10.75
CA ALA A 165 34.62 8.12 10.23
C ALA A 165 34.95 8.65 8.83
N GLY A 166 33.93 9.20 8.13
CA GLY A 166 34.07 9.90 6.85
C GLY A 166 33.61 9.11 5.63
N ALA A 167 33.26 7.81 5.77
CA ALA A 167 32.76 7.03 4.67
C ALA A 167 31.37 7.56 4.22
N LYS A 168 31.26 8.01 2.96
CA LYS A 168 29.99 8.28 2.29
C LYS A 168 29.57 7.01 1.53
N LEU A 169 28.37 6.53 1.79
CA LEU A 169 27.86 5.25 1.34
C LEU A 169 26.55 5.49 0.59
N THR A 170 26.35 4.80 -0.52
CA THR A 170 25.09 4.80 -1.27
C THR A 170 24.61 3.36 -1.39
N SER A 171 23.30 3.14 -1.29
CA SER A 171 22.73 1.80 -1.43
C SER A 171 23.01 1.23 -2.83
N ASP A 172 23.58 0.03 -2.86
CA ASP A 172 23.80 -0.81 -4.05
C ASP A 172 22.75 -1.93 -4.18
N LYS A 173 21.93 -2.10 -3.15
CA LYS A 173 20.81 -3.02 -3.11
C LYS A 173 19.58 -2.34 -2.52
N SER A 174 18.41 -2.82 -2.88
CA SER A 174 17.14 -2.43 -2.26
C SER A 174 16.26 -3.64 -1.99
N ARG A 175 15.40 -3.51 -0.99
CA ARG A 175 14.34 -4.47 -0.70
C ARG A 175 13.13 -3.73 -0.15
N THR A 176 11.94 -3.99 -0.73
CA THR A 176 10.68 -3.46 -0.21
C THR A 176 9.95 -4.59 0.53
N LEU A 177 9.92 -4.49 1.85
CA LEU A 177 9.34 -5.53 2.70
C LEU A 177 7.88 -5.77 2.32
N ILE A 178 7.47 -7.03 2.29
CA ILE A 178 6.16 -7.54 1.88
C ILE A 178 5.95 -7.41 0.36
N ALA A 179 6.17 -6.23 -0.25
CA ALA A 179 5.94 -6.05 -1.68
C ALA A 179 6.79 -7.01 -2.54
N ASP A 180 8.06 -7.22 -2.15
CA ASP A 180 8.96 -8.14 -2.86
C ASP A 180 8.63 -9.63 -2.64
N ASP A 181 7.71 -9.95 -1.73
CA ASP A 181 7.22 -11.32 -1.50
C ASP A 181 6.07 -11.68 -2.47
N PHE A 182 5.57 -10.73 -3.27
CA PHE A 182 4.60 -10.96 -4.32
C PHE A 182 5.27 -11.45 -5.61
N LYS A 183 4.64 -12.41 -6.26
CA LYS A 183 5.03 -12.84 -7.62
C LYS A 183 4.41 -11.89 -8.64
N GLN A 184 5.22 -11.32 -9.52
CA GLN A 184 4.77 -10.53 -10.66
C GLN A 184 4.52 -11.46 -11.85
N LEU A 185 3.30 -11.47 -12.35
CA LEU A 185 2.81 -12.43 -13.32
C LEU A 185 1.95 -11.73 -14.38
N THR A 186 1.63 -12.47 -15.45
CA THR A 186 0.78 -12.01 -16.54
C THR A 186 -0.27 -13.07 -16.86
N PHE A 187 -1.50 -12.63 -17.05
CA PHE A 187 -2.62 -13.45 -17.50
C PHE A 187 -3.06 -12.99 -18.88
N LYS A 188 -3.09 -13.90 -19.83
CA LYS A 188 -3.65 -13.66 -21.15
C LYS A 188 -5.05 -14.24 -21.17
N ASP A 189 -6.02 -13.40 -21.39
CA ASP A 189 -7.41 -13.79 -21.49
C ASP A 189 -7.82 -13.92 -22.95
N ASP A 190 -8.05 -15.14 -23.40
CA ASP A 190 -8.46 -15.40 -24.79
C ASP A 190 -9.94 -15.03 -25.05
N LYS A 191 -10.79 -14.83 -24.01
CA LYS A 191 -12.19 -14.41 -24.18
C LYS A 191 -12.29 -12.91 -24.46
N THR A 192 -11.59 -12.10 -23.70
CA THR A 192 -11.62 -10.63 -23.83
C THR A 192 -10.53 -10.09 -24.75
N GLY A 193 -9.49 -10.89 -25.05
CA GLY A 193 -8.30 -10.48 -25.77
C GLY A 193 -7.33 -9.61 -24.95
N VAL A 194 -7.61 -9.37 -23.67
CA VAL A 194 -6.79 -8.54 -22.78
C VAL A 194 -5.64 -9.36 -22.20
N THR A 195 -4.48 -8.73 -22.11
CA THR A 195 -3.35 -9.26 -21.35
C THR A 195 -3.21 -8.44 -20.07
N LEU A 196 -3.44 -9.05 -18.89
CA LEU A 196 -3.47 -8.39 -17.60
C LEU A 196 -2.24 -8.76 -16.77
N ARG A 197 -1.46 -7.76 -16.38
CA ARG A 197 -0.38 -7.92 -15.40
C ARG A 197 -0.99 -8.01 -14.00
N TYR A 198 -0.41 -8.85 -13.13
CA TYR A 198 -0.90 -8.97 -11.76
C TYR A 198 0.19 -9.37 -10.78
N ASN A 199 -0.03 -9.08 -9.52
CA ASN A 199 0.83 -9.44 -8.42
C ASN A 199 0.08 -10.42 -7.51
N LEU A 200 0.71 -11.55 -7.20
CA LEU A 200 0.11 -12.61 -6.39
C LEU A 200 0.97 -12.91 -5.16
N PHE A 201 0.41 -12.72 -3.99
CA PHE A 201 0.97 -13.25 -2.76
C PHE A 201 0.37 -14.63 -2.47
N VAL A 202 1.24 -15.59 -2.22
CA VAL A 202 0.88 -16.95 -1.78
C VAL A 202 1.26 -17.06 -0.31
N PRO A 203 0.37 -17.54 0.59
CA PRO A 203 0.70 -17.71 2.00
C PRO A 203 2.02 -18.47 2.22
N GLN A 204 2.85 -17.99 3.14
CA GLN A 204 4.13 -18.61 3.44
C GLN A 204 3.96 -20.05 3.81
N ASN A 205 3.80 -20.96 3.98
CA ASN A 205 3.49 -22.34 4.37
C ASN A 205 2.18 -22.83 3.68
N TYR A 206 1.98 -22.41 2.44
CA TYR A 206 0.86 -22.90 1.64
C TYR A 206 0.86 -24.43 1.57
N ASP A 207 -0.27 -25.01 1.90
CA ASP A 207 -0.54 -26.45 1.86
C ASP A 207 -1.77 -26.69 0.97
N ALA A 208 -1.59 -27.35 -0.16
CA ALA A 208 -2.66 -27.60 -1.13
C ALA A 208 -3.82 -28.46 -0.57
N ALA A 209 -3.61 -29.16 0.56
CA ALA A 209 -4.66 -29.90 1.26
C ALA A 209 -5.59 -29.00 2.10
N LYS A 210 -5.24 -27.72 2.28
CA LYS A 210 -6.05 -26.74 3.02
C LYS A 210 -6.64 -25.72 2.06
N ARG A 211 -7.80 -25.17 2.43
CA ARG A 211 -8.44 -24.08 1.69
C ARG A 211 -8.16 -22.74 2.32
N TYR A 212 -7.78 -21.75 1.51
CA TYR A 212 -7.39 -20.42 1.96
C TYR A 212 -8.30 -19.33 1.39
N PRO A 213 -8.64 -18.30 2.18
CA PRO A 213 -9.27 -17.10 1.67
C PRO A 213 -8.43 -16.43 0.59
N LEU A 214 -9.09 -15.62 -0.26
CA LEU A 214 -8.44 -14.75 -1.21
C LEU A 214 -8.98 -13.33 -1.07
N VAL A 215 -8.09 -12.34 -1.06
CA VAL A 215 -8.42 -10.91 -1.14
C VAL A 215 -8.00 -10.39 -2.51
N LEU A 216 -8.97 -9.92 -3.31
CA LEU A 216 -8.74 -9.18 -4.54
C LEU A 216 -8.65 -7.69 -4.20
N PHE A 217 -7.48 -7.09 -4.42
CA PHE A 217 -7.26 -5.65 -4.26
C PHE A 217 -7.10 -4.99 -5.64
N MET A 218 -7.81 -3.89 -5.87
CA MET A 218 -7.73 -3.11 -7.11
C MET A 218 -7.30 -1.67 -6.83
N HIS A 219 -6.35 -1.18 -7.62
CA HIS A 219 -5.74 0.15 -7.46
C HIS A 219 -6.62 1.29 -7.97
N ASP A 220 -6.32 2.52 -7.59
CA ASP A 220 -6.97 3.72 -8.12
C ASP A 220 -6.52 4.07 -9.56
N ALA A 221 -7.15 5.07 -10.16
CA ALA A 221 -6.89 5.45 -11.56
C ALA A 221 -5.45 5.92 -11.81
N SER A 222 -4.75 6.47 -10.80
CA SER A 222 -3.36 6.90 -10.96
C SER A 222 -2.39 5.73 -11.18
N GLY A 223 -2.78 4.51 -10.78
CA GLY A 223 -2.05 3.29 -11.03
C GLY A 223 -2.13 2.76 -12.46
N ALA A 224 -3.04 3.27 -13.28
CA ALA A 224 -3.21 2.80 -14.66
C ALA A 224 -1.93 3.04 -15.49
N ASN A 225 -1.52 2.02 -16.25
CA ASN A 225 -0.32 2.02 -17.10
C ASN A 225 1.01 2.32 -16.38
N GLN A 226 1.09 2.06 -15.09
CA GLN A 226 2.33 2.23 -14.32
C GLN A 226 3.24 0.98 -14.34
N ILE A 227 4.33 0.98 -13.56
CA ILE A 227 5.24 -0.17 -13.42
C ILE A 227 4.50 -1.39 -12.87
N ASP A 228 5.04 -2.58 -13.08
CA ASP A 228 4.35 -3.87 -12.84
C ASP A 228 3.87 -4.08 -11.40
N ASN A 229 4.54 -3.47 -10.44
CA ASN A 229 4.22 -3.55 -9.02
C ASN A 229 3.71 -2.24 -8.42
N TYR A 230 3.31 -1.26 -9.24
CA TYR A 230 2.80 0.03 -8.73
C TYR A 230 1.62 -0.17 -7.79
N THR A 231 0.71 -1.10 -8.11
CA THR A 231 -0.43 -1.47 -7.26
C THR A 231 -0.03 -1.87 -5.83
N LEU A 232 1.20 -2.38 -5.65
CA LEU A 232 1.75 -2.72 -4.33
C LEU A 232 2.42 -1.54 -3.64
N LEU A 233 2.96 -0.55 -4.40
CA LEU A 233 3.83 0.51 -3.88
C LEU A 233 3.12 1.81 -3.58
N GLN A 234 1.96 2.08 -4.21
CA GLN A 234 1.22 3.35 -4.08
C GLN A 234 0.59 3.58 -2.70
N GLY A 235 0.43 2.52 -1.92
CA GLY A 235 -0.20 2.50 -0.61
C GLY A 235 -0.35 1.07 -0.11
N ASN A 236 -0.67 0.91 1.17
CA ASN A 236 -0.70 -0.40 1.82
C ASN A 236 -1.95 -1.24 1.53
N GLY A 237 -2.85 -0.80 0.64
CA GLY A 237 -4.12 -1.48 0.35
C GLY A 237 -3.97 -2.93 -0.12
N ALA A 238 -2.94 -3.25 -0.92
CA ALA A 238 -2.62 -4.63 -1.30
C ALA A 238 -1.76 -5.33 -0.24
N THR A 239 -0.69 -4.66 0.24
CA THR A 239 0.37 -5.29 1.02
C THR A 239 -0.01 -5.59 2.47
N VAL A 240 -1.00 -4.88 3.03
CA VAL A 240 -1.40 -5.07 4.43
C VAL A 240 -1.90 -6.49 4.72
N TRP A 241 -2.62 -7.11 3.79
CA TRP A 241 -3.15 -8.48 3.90
C TRP A 241 -2.05 -9.54 3.91
N ALA A 242 -0.91 -9.24 3.25
CA ALA A 242 0.28 -10.07 3.24
C ALA A 242 1.24 -9.76 4.41
N SER A 243 0.88 -8.84 5.31
CA SER A 243 1.69 -8.50 6.47
C SER A 243 1.86 -9.70 7.41
N PRO A 244 2.99 -9.83 8.11
CA PRO A 244 3.19 -10.92 9.08
C PRO A 244 2.11 -11.00 10.15
N ARG A 245 1.53 -9.83 10.55
CA ARG A 245 0.44 -9.76 11.52
C ARG A 245 -0.85 -10.37 10.96
N ASP A 246 -1.25 -9.95 9.77
CA ASP A 246 -2.50 -10.39 9.17
C ASP A 246 -2.39 -11.86 8.72
N GLN A 247 -1.25 -12.27 8.14
CA GLN A 247 -1.00 -13.65 7.76
C GLN A 247 -0.94 -14.63 8.95
N ALA A 248 -0.45 -14.18 10.11
CA ALA A 248 -0.45 -15.01 11.31
C ALA A 248 -1.88 -15.30 11.83
N LYS A 249 -2.82 -14.39 11.58
CA LYS A 249 -4.21 -14.49 12.02
C LYS A 249 -5.12 -15.07 10.93
N HIS A 250 -4.92 -14.62 9.70
CA HIS A 250 -5.72 -14.93 8.53
C HIS A 250 -4.82 -15.28 7.34
N PRO A 251 -4.18 -16.48 7.32
CA PRO A 251 -3.41 -16.90 6.15
C PRO A 251 -4.30 -16.83 4.89
N CYS A 252 -3.95 -16.00 3.92
CA CYS A 252 -4.75 -15.76 2.72
C CYS A 252 -3.88 -15.48 1.51
N PHE A 253 -4.43 -15.70 0.32
CA PHE A 253 -3.91 -15.18 -0.93
C PHE A 253 -4.26 -13.71 -1.08
N VAL A 254 -3.37 -12.94 -1.74
CA VAL A 254 -3.68 -11.57 -2.16
C VAL A 254 -3.43 -11.47 -3.65
N LEU A 255 -4.48 -11.14 -4.40
CA LEU A 255 -4.44 -10.92 -5.84
C LEU A 255 -4.55 -9.41 -6.10
N ALA A 256 -3.55 -8.83 -6.74
CA ALA A 256 -3.49 -7.40 -7.02
C ALA A 256 -3.17 -7.16 -8.51
N PRO A 257 -4.19 -7.03 -9.38
CA PRO A 257 -4.01 -6.66 -10.77
C PRO A 257 -3.31 -5.31 -10.92
N GLN A 258 -2.57 -5.17 -12.03
CA GLN A 258 -1.95 -3.93 -12.48
C GLN A 258 -2.49 -3.61 -13.86
N TYR A 259 -3.48 -2.73 -13.92
CA TYR A 259 -4.16 -2.38 -15.16
C TYR A 259 -3.30 -1.46 -16.04
N ASP A 260 -3.36 -1.66 -17.35
CA ASP A 260 -2.70 -0.80 -18.34
C ASP A 260 -3.55 0.41 -18.75
N GLU A 261 -4.79 0.46 -18.25
CA GLU A 261 -5.77 1.49 -18.59
C GLU A 261 -6.66 1.83 -17.39
N ILE A 262 -7.37 2.93 -17.47
CA ILE A 262 -8.48 3.24 -16.58
C ILE A 262 -9.63 2.31 -16.94
N VAL A 263 -9.98 1.39 -16.02
CA VAL A 263 -10.93 0.29 -16.29
C VAL A 263 -12.36 0.76 -16.24
N VAL A 264 -12.69 1.63 -15.29
CA VAL A 264 -14.04 2.20 -15.10
C VAL A 264 -13.95 3.68 -14.87
N ASP A 265 -15.02 4.44 -15.19
CA ASP A 265 -15.06 5.88 -15.02
C ASP A 265 -16.35 6.40 -14.36
N ASP A 266 -16.37 7.69 -14.13
CA ASP A 266 -17.46 8.39 -13.45
C ASP A 266 -18.77 8.46 -14.26
N SER A 267 -18.73 8.13 -15.56
CA SER A 267 -19.89 7.95 -16.42
C SER A 267 -20.35 6.49 -16.47
N PHE A 268 -19.80 5.64 -15.58
CA PHE A 268 -20.07 4.21 -15.45
C PHE A 268 -19.71 3.39 -16.70
N ARG A 269 -18.79 3.89 -17.53
CA ARG A 269 -18.25 3.13 -18.65
C ARG A 269 -17.26 2.10 -18.11
N VAL A 270 -17.20 0.97 -18.78
CA VAL A 270 -16.42 -0.22 -18.36
C VAL A 270 -15.62 -0.71 -19.55
N THR A 271 -14.35 -1.07 -19.34
CA THR A 271 -13.53 -1.73 -20.35
C THR A 271 -13.54 -3.25 -20.16
N PRO A 272 -13.11 -4.05 -21.16
CA PRO A 272 -13.00 -5.50 -21.04
C PRO A 272 -12.09 -5.97 -19.90
N SER A 273 -11.16 -5.15 -19.41
CA SER A 273 -10.30 -5.48 -18.27
C SER A 273 -11.06 -5.78 -16.98
N ALA A 274 -12.32 -5.33 -16.85
CA ALA A 274 -13.19 -5.68 -15.73
C ALA A 274 -13.53 -7.18 -15.74
N GLU A 275 -13.98 -7.71 -16.86
CA GLU A 275 -14.30 -9.14 -17.03
C GLU A 275 -13.03 -9.98 -16.97
N THR A 276 -11.94 -9.54 -17.60
CA THR A 276 -10.62 -10.20 -17.47
C THR A 276 -10.19 -10.35 -16.00
N THR A 277 -10.61 -9.45 -15.11
CA THR A 277 -10.29 -9.57 -13.67
C THR A 277 -11.01 -10.78 -13.05
N ILE A 278 -12.23 -11.08 -13.45
CA ILE A 278 -12.97 -12.27 -13.03
C ILE A 278 -12.34 -13.54 -13.64
N ASP A 279 -12.03 -13.53 -14.93
CA ASP A 279 -11.39 -14.69 -15.58
C ASP A 279 -10.00 -14.98 -14.97
N LEU A 280 -9.25 -13.93 -14.58
CA LEU A 280 -8.02 -14.09 -13.81
C LEU A 280 -8.29 -14.71 -12.42
N LEU A 281 -9.29 -14.24 -11.69
CA LEU A 281 -9.66 -14.78 -10.39
C LEU A 281 -10.05 -16.26 -10.49
N ASP A 282 -10.80 -16.65 -11.51
CA ASP A 282 -11.15 -18.04 -11.80
C ASP A 282 -9.92 -18.89 -12.12
N SER A 283 -8.98 -18.35 -12.90
CA SER A 283 -7.71 -19.00 -13.18
C SER A 283 -6.90 -19.27 -11.90
N ILE A 284 -6.88 -18.33 -10.96
CA ILE A 284 -6.21 -18.49 -9.66
C ILE A 284 -6.93 -19.54 -8.78
N LYS A 285 -8.25 -19.54 -8.76
CA LYS A 285 -9.04 -20.57 -8.06
C LYS A 285 -8.81 -21.97 -8.62
N ALA A 286 -8.58 -22.09 -9.93
CA ALA A 286 -8.26 -23.36 -10.57
C ALA A 286 -6.83 -23.85 -10.27
N GLN A 287 -5.89 -22.93 -10.02
CA GLN A 287 -4.47 -23.26 -9.78
C GLN A 287 -4.14 -23.52 -8.29
N TYR A 288 -4.91 -22.94 -7.37
CA TYR A 288 -4.62 -22.98 -5.94
C TYR A 288 -5.86 -23.41 -5.15
N SER A 289 -5.63 -23.97 -3.96
CA SER A 289 -6.70 -24.35 -3.01
C SER A 289 -7.33 -23.12 -2.35
N ILE A 290 -8.10 -22.35 -3.12
CA ILE A 290 -8.87 -21.22 -2.63
C ILE A 290 -10.19 -21.72 -2.01
N ASP A 291 -10.58 -21.13 -0.88
CA ASP A 291 -11.89 -21.31 -0.28
C ASP A 291 -12.90 -20.41 -1.03
N ALA A 292 -13.69 -21.01 -1.90
CA ALA A 292 -14.65 -20.29 -2.73
C ALA A 292 -15.72 -19.53 -1.90
N ASP A 293 -15.96 -19.93 -0.64
CA ASP A 293 -16.85 -19.22 0.27
C ASP A 293 -16.19 -18.01 0.95
N ARG A 294 -14.89 -17.82 0.77
CA ARG A 294 -14.11 -16.73 1.40
C ARG A 294 -13.25 -15.98 0.38
N VAL A 295 -13.87 -15.50 -0.68
CA VAL A 295 -13.29 -14.58 -1.65
C VAL A 295 -13.79 -13.19 -1.35
N TYR A 296 -12.89 -12.26 -1.16
CA TYR A 296 -13.19 -10.87 -0.78
C TYR A 296 -12.67 -9.89 -1.81
N THR A 297 -13.36 -8.76 -1.95
CA THR A 297 -12.90 -7.67 -2.81
C THR A 297 -12.70 -6.39 -2.02
N THR A 298 -11.68 -5.65 -2.39
CA THR A 298 -11.41 -4.30 -1.91
C THR A 298 -10.67 -3.50 -2.96
N GLY A 299 -10.73 -2.21 -2.84
CA GLY A 299 -10.01 -1.28 -3.70
C GLY A 299 -10.30 0.15 -3.28
N GLN A 300 -9.53 1.06 -3.84
CA GLN A 300 -9.62 2.49 -3.58
C GLN A 300 -9.98 3.24 -4.86
N SER A 301 -10.84 4.29 -4.78
CA SER A 301 -11.22 5.11 -5.91
C SER A 301 -11.74 4.26 -7.08
N MET A 302 -11.08 4.26 -8.24
CA MET A 302 -11.39 3.37 -9.38
C MET A 302 -11.50 1.90 -8.95
N GLY A 303 -10.60 1.41 -8.10
CA GLY A 303 -10.63 0.02 -7.60
C GLY A 303 -11.84 -0.25 -6.69
N CYS A 304 -12.32 0.75 -5.96
CA CYS A 304 -13.59 0.67 -5.24
C CYS A 304 -14.78 0.61 -6.21
N MET A 305 -14.79 1.43 -7.26
CA MET A 305 -15.81 1.40 -8.31
C MET A 305 -15.83 0.02 -8.99
N MET A 306 -14.66 -0.55 -9.26
CA MET A 306 -14.52 -1.93 -9.75
C MET A 306 -15.13 -2.95 -8.78
N SER A 307 -14.88 -2.81 -7.47
CA SER A 307 -15.48 -3.70 -6.46
C SER A 307 -17.01 -3.64 -6.47
N TYR A 308 -17.59 -2.43 -6.58
CA TYR A 308 -19.03 -2.26 -6.76
C TYR A 308 -19.54 -2.97 -8.04
N LEU A 309 -18.87 -2.73 -9.17
CA LEU A 309 -19.23 -3.34 -10.45
C LEU A 309 -19.21 -4.87 -10.35
N LEU A 310 -18.07 -5.45 -9.94
CA LEU A 310 -17.89 -6.90 -9.92
C LEU A 310 -18.83 -7.58 -8.93
N MET A 311 -19.09 -7.01 -7.75
CA MET A 311 -20.07 -7.54 -6.80
C MET A 311 -21.51 -7.46 -7.32
N SER A 312 -21.82 -6.50 -8.20
CA SER A 312 -23.14 -6.34 -8.79
C SER A 312 -23.38 -7.28 -9.96
N THR A 313 -22.36 -7.49 -10.81
CA THR A 313 -22.44 -8.33 -12.02
C THR A 313 -22.15 -9.79 -11.74
N HIS A 314 -21.36 -10.08 -10.70
CA HIS A 314 -20.99 -11.43 -10.26
C HIS A 314 -21.35 -11.61 -8.76
N PRO A 315 -22.65 -11.59 -8.42
CA PRO A 315 -23.10 -11.55 -7.01
C PRO A 315 -22.67 -12.77 -6.20
N ASP A 316 -22.42 -13.91 -6.85
CA ASP A 316 -22.05 -15.16 -6.19
C ASP A 316 -20.51 -15.32 -6.07
N GLU A 317 -19.74 -14.37 -6.56
CA GLU A 317 -18.30 -14.47 -6.54
C GLU A 317 -17.72 -14.11 -5.15
N PHE A 318 -18.18 -13.02 -4.56
CA PHE A 318 -17.59 -12.47 -3.35
C PHE A 318 -18.45 -12.71 -2.09
N ALA A 319 -17.80 -13.08 -0.99
CA ALA A 319 -18.42 -13.20 0.33
C ALA A 319 -18.69 -11.83 0.96
N ALA A 320 -17.78 -10.88 0.77
CA ALA A 320 -17.87 -9.53 1.35
C ALA A 320 -16.98 -8.54 0.59
N GLY A 321 -17.19 -7.24 0.84
CA GLY A 321 -16.39 -6.16 0.29
C GLY A 321 -16.02 -5.08 1.30
N MET A 322 -14.77 -4.59 1.24
CA MET A 322 -14.32 -3.37 1.90
C MET A 322 -14.14 -2.27 0.84
N LEU A 323 -15.06 -1.30 0.81
CA LEU A 323 -15.23 -0.34 -0.28
C LEU A 323 -14.70 1.04 0.14
N VAL A 324 -13.56 1.47 -0.45
CA VAL A 324 -12.83 2.65 0.02
C VAL A 324 -12.84 3.77 -1.01
N ALA A 325 -13.44 4.91 -0.65
CA ALA A 325 -13.43 6.16 -1.43
C ALA A 325 -13.90 6.01 -2.88
N GLY A 326 -15.04 5.37 -3.10
CA GLY A 326 -15.61 5.20 -4.44
C GLY A 326 -17.14 5.12 -4.42
N GLN A 327 -17.74 5.09 -5.60
CA GLN A 327 -19.19 4.98 -5.83
C GLN A 327 -19.44 4.21 -7.13
N TRP A 328 -20.69 3.81 -7.34
CA TRP A 328 -21.13 3.22 -8.61
C TRP A 328 -22.57 3.56 -8.93
N ASP A 329 -23.02 3.25 -10.15
CA ASP A 329 -24.38 3.52 -10.62
C ASP A 329 -25.43 2.85 -9.70
N PRO A 330 -26.28 3.63 -9.01
CA PRO A 330 -27.33 3.07 -8.14
C PRO A 330 -28.30 2.13 -8.86
N LYS A 331 -28.41 2.20 -10.19
CA LYS A 331 -29.30 1.35 -10.97
C LYS A 331 -28.89 -0.12 -10.98
N VAL A 332 -27.60 -0.41 -10.79
CA VAL A 332 -27.04 -1.77 -10.92
C VAL A 332 -26.59 -2.39 -9.58
N ILE A 333 -26.43 -1.60 -8.51
CA ILE A 333 -25.89 -2.10 -7.22
C ILE A 333 -26.95 -2.72 -6.30
N ALA A 334 -28.22 -2.85 -6.73
CA ALA A 334 -29.28 -3.49 -5.94
C ALA A 334 -28.91 -4.92 -5.43
N PRO A 335 -28.24 -5.79 -6.21
CA PRO A 335 -27.85 -7.13 -5.73
C PRO A 335 -26.95 -7.11 -4.50
N MET A 336 -26.23 -6.02 -4.26
CA MET A 336 -25.33 -5.89 -3.10
C MET A 336 -26.06 -5.68 -1.76
N ALA A 337 -27.37 -5.40 -1.76
CA ALA A 337 -28.16 -5.16 -0.55
C ALA A 337 -28.10 -6.30 0.49
N LYS A 338 -27.83 -7.52 0.05
CA LYS A 338 -27.70 -8.70 0.91
C LYS A 338 -26.27 -9.09 1.23
N LYS A 339 -25.27 -8.37 0.69
CA LYS A 339 -23.86 -8.70 0.86
C LYS A 339 -23.28 -7.96 2.07
N PRO A 340 -22.46 -8.61 2.89
CA PRO A 340 -21.68 -7.94 3.93
C PRO A 340 -20.73 -6.91 3.30
N LEU A 341 -20.89 -5.64 3.68
CA LEU A 341 -20.10 -4.53 3.14
C LEU A 341 -19.60 -3.64 4.26
N TRP A 342 -18.39 -3.13 4.08
CA TRP A 342 -17.88 -2.03 4.89
C TRP A 342 -17.43 -0.88 3.99
N LEU A 343 -18.20 0.19 3.97
CA LEU A 343 -17.91 1.40 3.20
C LEU A 343 -17.07 2.37 4.03
N ILE A 344 -16.07 2.99 3.42
CA ILE A 344 -15.25 4.01 4.07
C ILE A 344 -15.09 5.19 3.10
N THR A 345 -15.56 6.37 3.53
CA THR A 345 -15.38 7.63 2.79
C THR A 345 -14.91 8.74 3.73
N SER A 346 -14.61 9.93 3.21
CA SER A 346 -14.19 11.09 3.97
C SER A 346 -15.05 12.33 3.68
N THR A 347 -15.18 13.24 4.64
CA THR A 347 -16.01 14.46 4.51
C THR A 347 -15.58 15.38 3.36
N GLY A 348 -14.28 15.44 3.05
CA GLY A 348 -13.75 16.23 1.93
C GLY A 348 -13.77 15.48 0.58
N ASP A 349 -14.35 14.27 0.54
CA ASP A 349 -14.61 13.51 -0.70
C ASP A 349 -16.12 13.52 -0.97
N ALA A 350 -16.63 14.66 -1.45
CA ALA A 350 -18.06 14.87 -1.65
C ALA A 350 -18.70 13.82 -2.57
N LYS A 351 -17.97 13.39 -3.62
CA LYS A 351 -18.46 12.44 -4.61
C LYS A 351 -18.65 11.05 -4.02
N SER A 352 -17.62 10.48 -3.39
CA SER A 352 -17.71 9.15 -2.76
C SER A 352 -18.71 9.16 -1.60
N SER A 353 -18.78 10.25 -0.83
CA SER A 353 -19.73 10.39 0.29
C SER A 353 -21.17 10.45 -0.20
N ALA A 354 -21.46 11.20 -1.27
CA ALA A 354 -22.78 11.25 -1.89
C ALA A 354 -23.17 9.89 -2.49
N GLY A 355 -22.22 9.22 -3.15
CA GLY A 355 -22.42 7.87 -3.69
C GLY A 355 -22.73 6.83 -2.60
N ALA A 356 -21.97 6.85 -1.51
CA ALA A 356 -22.23 5.99 -0.36
C ALA A 356 -23.61 6.24 0.26
N ALA A 357 -24.01 7.50 0.44
CA ALA A 357 -25.33 7.86 0.95
C ALA A 357 -26.47 7.36 0.03
N ALA A 358 -26.32 7.50 -1.30
CA ALA A 358 -27.25 6.99 -2.27
C ALA A 358 -27.36 5.45 -2.24
N ALA A 359 -26.23 4.76 -2.16
CA ALA A 359 -26.16 3.32 -2.05
C ALA A 359 -26.84 2.82 -0.75
N LEU A 360 -26.52 3.39 0.39
CA LEU A 360 -27.12 3.04 1.69
C LEU A 360 -28.63 3.26 1.69
N LYS A 361 -29.11 4.37 1.09
CA LYS A 361 -30.54 4.65 0.96
C LYS A 361 -31.22 3.57 0.11
N LEU A 362 -30.63 3.19 -1.04
CA LEU A 362 -31.17 2.12 -1.88
C LEU A 362 -31.21 0.79 -1.15
N TRP A 363 -30.08 0.37 -0.56
CA TRP A 363 -30.00 -0.93 0.10
C TRP A 363 -30.90 -1.03 1.34
N SER A 364 -31.04 0.05 2.10
CA SER A 364 -32.00 0.09 3.22
C SER A 364 -33.45 -0.05 2.72
N SER A 365 -33.82 0.55 1.58
CA SER A 365 -35.13 0.36 0.97
C SER A 365 -35.38 -1.06 0.49
N LEU A 366 -34.31 -1.83 0.25
CA LEU A 366 -34.35 -3.26 -0.11
C LEU A 366 -34.21 -4.20 1.11
N GLY A 367 -34.28 -3.63 2.32
CA GLY A 367 -34.29 -4.40 3.57
C GLY A 367 -32.90 -4.65 4.19
N ALA A 368 -31.83 -4.08 3.64
CA ALA A 368 -30.50 -4.17 4.26
C ALA A 368 -30.49 -3.45 5.62
N LYS A 369 -29.91 -4.10 6.62
CA LYS A 369 -29.64 -3.46 7.91
C LYS A 369 -28.31 -2.73 7.81
N THR A 370 -28.32 -1.44 8.09
CA THR A 370 -27.14 -0.59 7.98
C THR A 370 -26.82 0.08 9.30
N ASP A 371 -25.54 0.33 9.53
CA ASP A 371 -25.07 1.13 10.64
C ASP A 371 -23.94 2.05 10.19
N SER A 372 -23.74 3.14 10.91
CA SER A 372 -22.70 4.12 10.55
C SER A 372 -22.04 4.72 11.77
N ALA A 373 -20.77 5.11 11.62
CA ALA A 373 -20.04 5.93 12.56
C ALA A 373 -19.19 6.96 11.82
N ALA A 374 -18.99 8.11 12.46
CA ALA A 374 -18.11 9.15 11.97
C ALA A 374 -17.03 9.40 13.02
N TRP A 375 -15.78 9.40 12.60
CA TRP A 375 -14.64 9.70 13.49
C TRP A 375 -13.56 10.53 12.79
N PRO A 376 -12.76 11.31 13.54
CA PRO A 376 -11.68 12.09 12.96
C PRO A 376 -10.66 11.22 12.22
N LEU A 377 -10.12 11.71 11.10
CA LEU A 377 -9.12 11.02 10.30
C LEU A 377 -7.87 10.66 11.11
N ASP A 378 -7.45 11.53 12.00
CA ASP A 378 -6.24 11.45 12.84
C ASP A 378 -6.48 10.85 14.23
N THR A 379 -7.66 10.27 14.48
CA THR A 379 -7.96 9.56 15.73
C THR A 379 -6.89 8.51 16.06
N THR A 380 -6.63 8.29 17.36
CA THR A 380 -5.66 7.28 17.81
C THR A 380 -6.08 5.86 17.41
N GLU A 381 -5.12 4.98 17.21
CA GLU A 381 -5.37 3.58 16.87
C GLU A 381 -6.26 2.89 17.92
N VAL A 382 -6.03 3.18 19.22
CA VAL A 382 -6.80 2.60 20.33
C VAL A 382 -8.27 3.06 20.28
N ALA A 383 -8.53 4.36 20.08
CA ALA A 383 -9.90 4.87 19.99
C ALA A 383 -10.62 4.28 18.79
N ARG A 384 -9.97 4.23 17.62
CA ARG A 384 -10.53 3.59 16.40
C ARG A 384 -10.84 2.11 16.60
N ALA A 385 -9.95 1.38 17.28
CA ALA A 385 -10.18 -0.04 17.55
C ALA A 385 -11.44 -0.29 18.38
N GLN A 386 -11.70 0.54 19.38
CA GLN A 386 -12.92 0.46 20.21
C GLN A 386 -14.18 0.78 19.41
N GLU A 387 -14.16 1.81 18.59
CA GLU A 387 -15.31 2.22 17.77
C GLU A 387 -15.61 1.17 16.69
N ILE A 388 -14.57 0.60 16.05
CA ILE A 388 -14.73 -0.49 15.07
C ILE A 388 -15.31 -1.72 15.73
N GLU A 389 -14.86 -2.09 16.94
CA GLU A 389 -15.41 -3.24 17.67
C GLU A 389 -16.88 -3.01 18.05
N ALA A 390 -17.25 -1.79 18.41
CA ALA A 390 -18.64 -1.42 18.67
C ALA A 390 -19.53 -1.54 17.41
N LEU A 391 -18.99 -1.23 16.22
CA LEU A 391 -19.70 -1.46 14.95
C LEU A 391 -19.82 -2.96 14.64
N ARG A 392 -18.73 -3.71 14.73
CA ARG A 392 -18.70 -5.16 14.43
C ARG A 392 -19.68 -5.97 15.26
N SER A 393 -19.92 -5.55 16.52
CA SER A 393 -20.84 -6.24 17.43
C SER A 393 -22.32 -6.09 17.06
N LYS A 394 -22.64 -5.20 16.11
CA LYS A 394 -24.03 -4.95 15.71
C LYS A 394 -24.49 -5.96 14.64
N PRO A 395 -25.70 -6.47 14.72
CA PRO A 395 -26.24 -7.45 13.76
C PRO A 395 -26.74 -6.74 12.49
N VAL A 396 -25.80 -6.12 11.74
CA VAL A 396 -26.10 -5.41 10.50
C VAL A 396 -25.30 -6.00 9.35
N THR A 397 -25.83 -5.86 8.13
CA THR A 397 -25.20 -6.38 6.92
C THR A 397 -24.17 -5.40 6.37
N ILE A 398 -24.42 -4.09 6.52
CA ILE A 398 -23.61 -3.04 5.90
C ILE A 398 -23.18 -2.03 6.95
N HIS A 399 -21.86 -1.86 7.09
CA HIS A 399 -21.24 -0.83 7.91
C HIS A 399 -20.77 0.34 7.06
N TYR A 400 -20.88 1.55 7.59
CA TYR A 400 -20.37 2.75 6.97
C TYR A 400 -19.53 3.56 7.93
N SER A 401 -18.29 3.83 7.55
CA SER A 401 -17.36 4.67 8.30
C SER A 401 -17.08 5.96 7.54
N HIS A 402 -17.37 7.10 8.16
CA HIS A 402 -17.17 8.42 7.59
C HIS A 402 -16.04 9.16 8.30
N LEU A 403 -14.93 9.40 7.62
CA LEU A 403 -13.74 10.01 8.20
C LEU A 403 -13.83 11.53 8.12
N GLN A 404 -13.94 12.18 9.28
CA GLN A 404 -14.03 13.64 9.40
C GLN A 404 -12.67 14.28 9.16
N GLY A 405 -12.63 15.36 8.38
CA GLY A 405 -11.39 16.08 8.02
C GLY A 405 -10.52 15.37 6.99
N GLY A 406 -10.98 14.23 6.45
CA GLY A 406 -10.29 13.52 5.38
C GLY A 406 -10.69 14.06 3.99
N TRP A 407 -9.91 13.68 3.00
CA TRP A 407 -10.10 13.99 1.57
C TRP A 407 -9.98 12.71 0.77
N HIS A 408 -10.20 12.76 -0.56
CA HIS A 408 -10.29 11.57 -1.40
C HIS A 408 -9.16 10.55 -1.18
N ASN A 409 -7.93 10.88 -1.52
CA ASN A 409 -6.80 9.97 -1.32
C ASN A 409 -6.35 9.85 0.14
N GLY A 410 -6.66 10.78 1.02
CA GLY A 410 -6.47 10.68 2.46
C GLY A 410 -7.24 9.52 3.08
N THR A 411 -8.41 9.19 2.50
CA THR A 411 -9.26 8.09 2.98
C THR A 411 -8.49 6.76 3.01
N TRP A 412 -7.89 6.34 1.91
CA TRP A 412 -7.21 5.04 1.88
C TRP A 412 -5.85 5.03 2.57
N ARG A 413 -5.23 6.21 2.81
CA ARG A 413 -4.01 6.30 3.61
C ARG A 413 -4.20 5.76 5.03
N VAL A 414 -5.41 5.79 5.55
CA VAL A 414 -5.75 5.28 6.88
C VAL A 414 -6.70 4.07 6.85
N ALA A 415 -7.59 3.96 5.89
CA ALA A 415 -8.61 2.90 5.84
C ALA A 415 -8.02 1.50 6.01
N TYR A 416 -6.94 1.20 5.28
CA TYR A 416 -6.27 -0.10 5.35
C TYR A 416 -5.46 -0.32 6.64
N THR A 417 -5.31 0.69 7.51
CA THR A 417 -4.73 0.51 8.84
C THR A 417 -5.72 -0.03 9.87
N PHE A 418 -7.02 -0.01 9.59
CA PHE A 418 -8.09 -0.46 10.48
C PHE A 418 -8.11 -1.99 10.60
N ALA A 419 -7.32 -2.51 11.53
CA ALA A 419 -7.18 -3.95 11.72
C ALA A 419 -8.49 -4.66 12.02
N GLY A 420 -9.37 -4.05 12.83
CA GLY A 420 -10.67 -4.63 13.16
C GLY A 420 -11.60 -4.76 11.96
N ILE A 421 -11.53 -3.85 10.97
CA ILE A 421 -12.30 -3.95 9.72
C ILE A 421 -11.76 -5.10 8.86
N ARG A 422 -10.42 -5.25 8.79
CA ARG A 422 -9.82 -6.39 8.08
C ARG A 422 -10.17 -7.72 8.74
N ASP A 423 -10.15 -7.78 10.07
CA ASP A 423 -10.58 -8.96 10.83
C ASP A 423 -12.05 -9.29 10.54
N TRP A 424 -12.94 -8.29 10.56
CA TRP A 424 -14.34 -8.45 10.21
C TRP A 424 -14.54 -9.03 8.81
N LEU A 425 -13.77 -8.59 7.82
CA LEU A 425 -13.86 -9.10 6.44
C LEU A 425 -13.65 -10.63 6.40
N PHE A 426 -12.67 -11.16 7.13
CA PHE A 426 -12.36 -12.59 7.17
C PHE A 426 -13.39 -13.43 7.95
N GLU A 427 -14.26 -12.81 8.72
CA GLU A 427 -15.38 -13.48 9.41
C GLU A 427 -16.56 -13.78 8.46
N GLN A 428 -16.63 -13.11 7.31
CA GLN A 428 -17.72 -13.26 6.37
C GLN A 428 -17.54 -14.49 5.47
N ARG A 429 -18.65 -15.19 5.22
CA ARG A 429 -18.70 -16.35 4.31
C ARG A 429 -19.93 -16.29 3.46
N LYS A 430 -19.88 -16.79 2.21
CA LYS A 430 -21.04 -16.81 1.30
C LYS A 430 -22.21 -17.61 1.88
N LYS A 431 -21.93 -18.77 2.48
CA LYS A 431 -22.96 -19.66 3.06
C LYS A 431 -23.70 -19.08 4.27
N ASP A 432 -23.11 -18.06 4.92
CA ASP A 432 -23.77 -17.42 6.06
C ASP A 432 -24.71 -16.29 5.62
N ASN A 433 -24.77 -16.01 4.31
CA ASN A 433 -25.49 -14.90 3.70
C ASN A 433 -26.72 -15.36 2.87
N GLU A 434 -26.94 -16.67 2.77
CA GLU A 434 -28.14 -17.29 2.15
C GLU A 434 -29.26 -17.42 3.19
#